data_a163d46e8de9a8ea133e1f96c81a4058
#
_entry.id   a163d46e8de9a8ea133e1f96c81a4058
#
_cell.length_a   1.000
_cell.length_b   1.000
_cell.length_c   1.000
_cell.angle_alpha   90.00
_cell.angle_beta   90.00
_cell.angle_gamma   90.00
#
_symmetry.space_group_name_H-M   'P 1'
#
loop_
_entity.id
_entity.type
_entity.pdbx_description
1 polymer ?
#
loop_
_entity_poly.entity_id
_entity_poly.type
_entity_poly.pdbx_seq_one_letter_code
_entity_poly.pdbx_strand_id
1 'polypeptide(L)'
;PIGKLLQENHIDKAKILLKHLSEIFLNRTYVEIQRHGSDEEKYTLEEKKTEKYFLEMAYSLSLPLVATNDVYFPKREMYAAHDALLCISEGSYVDQQADRRRLTPEHYFKSSEEMIALFSDLPEAIDNTIEIAKRCAFKVYKRDPILPKFAEDEVQELRRQANDGLQKRLDVIPHASSVKVYQDRLNFELDI
;
A
#
# COMPACT_ATOMS: atom_id res chain seq x y z
N PRO A 1 9.19 -10.15 -3.56
CA PRO A 1 9.54 -11.27 -4.48
C PRO A 1 11.06 -11.41 -4.64
N ILE A 2 11.80 -10.29 -4.86
CA ILE A 2 13.25 -10.32 -5.12
C ILE A 2 14.01 -10.87 -3.91
N GLY A 3 13.75 -10.38 -2.70
CA GLY A 3 14.40 -10.88 -1.48
C GLY A 3 14.24 -12.39 -1.29
N LYS A 4 13.04 -12.94 -1.55
CA LYS A 4 12.80 -14.38 -1.49
C LYS A 4 13.65 -15.16 -2.50
N LEU A 5 13.75 -14.67 -3.73
CA LEU A 5 14.63 -15.30 -4.74
C LEU A 5 16.10 -15.29 -4.31
N LEU A 6 16.56 -14.21 -3.65
CA LEU A 6 17.92 -14.13 -3.12
C LEU A 6 18.14 -15.09 -1.94
N GLN A 7 17.17 -15.19 -1.03
CA GLN A 7 17.22 -16.17 0.08
C GLN A 7 17.31 -17.61 -0.42
N GLU A 8 16.61 -17.91 -1.52
CA GLU A 8 16.61 -19.21 -2.21
C GLU A 8 17.81 -19.39 -3.18
N ASN A 9 18.77 -18.44 -3.18
CA ASN A 9 19.95 -18.43 -4.05
C ASN A 9 19.67 -18.37 -5.57
N HIS A 10 18.51 -17.79 -5.95
CA HIS A 10 18.11 -17.58 -7.35
C HIS A 10 18.53 -16.20 -7.86
N ILE A 11 19.84 -15.88 -7.81
CA ILE A 11 20.38 -14.54 -8.06
C ILE A 11 20.03 -14.02 -9.47
N ASP A 12 20.19 -14.85 -10.50
CA ASP A 12 19.91 -14.47 -11.89
C ASP A 12 18.43 -14.12 -12.09
N LYS A 13 17.52 -14.90 -11.50
CA LYS A 13 16.08 -14.61 -11.56
C LYS A 13 15.74 -13.32 -10.84
N ALA A 14 16.37 -13.05 -9.70
CA ALA A 14 16.21 -11.81 -8.95
C ALA A 14 16.65 -10.61 -9.80
N LYS A 15 17.81 -10.70 -10.46
CA LYS A 15 18.33 -9.64 -11.34
C LYS A 15 17.43 -9.38 -12.55
N ILE A 16 16.94 -10.43 -13.21
CA ILE A 16 16.01 -10.32 -14.34
C ILE A 16 14.71 -9.62 -13.90
N LEU A 17 14.16 -10.01 -12.75
CA LEU A 17 12.94 -9.41 -12.21
C LEU A 17 13.15 -7.94 -11.86
N LEU A 18 14.27 -7.59 -11.20
CA LEU A 18 14.57 -6.18 -10.86
C LEU A 18 14.73 -5.34 -12.13
N LYS A 19 15.45 -5.85 -13.13
CA LYS A 19 15.60 -5.19 -14.42
C LYS A 19 14.24 -4.94 -15.08
N HIS A 20 13.38 -5.95 -15.13
CA HIS A 20 12.04 -5.82 -15.70
C HIS A 20 11.19 -4.76 -14.98
N LEU A 21 11.24 -4.72 -13.63
CA LEU A 21 10.57 -3.67 -12.86
C LEU A 21 11.12 -2.28 -13.18
N SER A 22 12.43 -2.15 -13.36
CA SER A 22 13.04 -0.85 -13.72
C SER A 22 12.65 -0.38 -15.12
N GLU A 23 12.39 -1.29 -16.04
CA GLU A 23 11.91 -0.98 -17.40
C GLU A 23 10.43 -0.54 -17.39
N ILE A 24 9.60 -1.13 -16.50
CA ILE A 24 8.19 -0.73 -16.34
C ILE A 24 8.08 0.63 -15.62
N PHE A 25 8.84 0.81 -14.54
CA PHE A 25 8.76 1.98 -13.68
C PHE A 25 9.92 2.95 -13.89
N LEU A 26 10.15 3.34 -15.11
CA LEU A 26 11.23 4.25 -15.52
C LEU A 26 11.43 5.42 -14.54
N ASN A 27 12.66 5.61 -14.05
CA ASN A 27 13.05 6.66 -13.09
C ASN A 27 12.25 6.68 -11.76
N ARG A 28 11.52 5.63 -11.44
CA ARG A 28 10.72 5.49 -10.21
C ARG A 28 11.04 4.22 -9.43
N THR A 29 12.02 3.45 -9.87
CA THR A 29 12.47 2.24 -9.20
C THR A 29 13.66 2.58 -8.30
N TYR A 30 13.53 2.23 -7.03
CA TYR A 30 14.59 2.32 -6.03
C TYR A 30 14.82 0.93 -5.44
N VAL A 31 16.06 0.64 -5.07
CA VAL A 31 16.38 -0.58 -4.32
C VAL A 31 16.40 -0.24 -2.84
N GLU A 32 15.46 -0.80 -2.11
CA GLU A 32 15.27 -0.56 -0.68
C GLU A 32 16.23 -1.43 0.13
N ILE A 33 16.89 -0.81 1.10
CA ILE A 33 17.77 -1.47 2.06
C ILE A 33 17.23 -1.25 3.47
N GLN A 34 17.12 -2.32 4.24
CA GLN A 34 16.64 -2.32 5.63
C GLN A 34 17.62 -3.06 6.51
N ARG A 35 17.74 -2.62 7.78
CA ARG A 35 18.65 -3.18 8.77
C ARG A 35 17.97 -3.23 10.13
N HIS A 36 17.62 -4.43 10.59
CA HIS A 36 16.91 -4.67 11.86
C HIS A 36 17.65 -5.68 12.75
N GLY A 37 18.97 -5.67 12.72
CA GLY A 37 19.79 -6.53 13.55
C GLY A 37 19.62 -6.25 15.05
N SER A 38 20.55 -6.75 15.85
CA SER A 38 20.67 -6.48 17.29
C SER A 38 21.71 -5.40 17.57
N ASP A 39 21.92 -5.04 18.84
CA ASP A 39 22.97 -4.10 19.29
C ASP A 39 24.38 -4.54 18.87
N GLU A 40 24.60 -5.86 18.72
CA GLU A 40 25.90 -6.43 18.33
C GLU A 40 26.04 -6.59 16.82
N GLU A 41 24.96 -6.70 16.08
CA GLU A 41 24.96 -6.95 14.64
C GLU A 41 23.88 -6.12 13.95
N LYS A 42 24.26 -5.24 13.02
CA LYS A 42 23.35 -4.34 12.29
C LYS A 42 22.25 -5.05 11.46
N TYR A 43 22.38 -6.35 11.24
CA TYR A 43 21.58 -7.12 10.29
C TYR A 43 20.90 -8.31 10.94
N THR A 44 19.70 -8.64 10.49
CA THR A 44 19.15 -9.99 10.66
C THR A 44 19.90 -10.99 9.76
N LEU A 45 19.74 -12.29 10.00
CA LEU A 45 20.38 -13.31 9.17
C LEU A 45 19.96 -13.22 7.69
N GLU A 46 18.72 -12.84 7.43
CA GLU A 46 18.18 -12.70 6.08
C GLU A 46 18.74 -11.45 5.40
N GLU A 47 18.79 -10.34 6.07
CA GLU A 47 19.38 -9.08 5.59
C GLU A 47 20.86 -9.31 5.25
N LYS A 48 21.62 -9.93 6.15
CA LYS A 48 23.04 -10.24 5.95
C LYS A 48 23.29 -11.11 4.71
N LYS A 49 22.39 -12.03 4.41
CA LYS A 49 22.50 -12.86 3.21
C LYS A 49 22.17 -12.12 1.93
N THR A 50 21.28 -11.17 1.97
CA THR A 50 20.67 -10.59 0.76
C THR A 50 21.20 -9.20 0.42
N GLU A 51 21.60 -8.38 1.39
CA GLU A 51 21.99 -6.99 1.17
C GLU A 51 23.08 -6.84 0.11
N LYS A 52 24.15 -7.64 0.16
CA LYS A 52 25.22 -7.58 -0.84
C LYS A 52 24.74 -7.75 -2.28
N TYR A 53 23.77 -8.65 -2.49
CA TYR A 53 23.19 -8.86 -3.81
C TYR A 53 22.30 -7.72 -4.25
N PHE A 54 21.54 -7.12 -3.33
CA PHE A 54 20.77 -5.90 -3.61
C PHE A 54 21.69 -4.76 -4.03
N LEU A 55 22.80 -4.54 -3.33
CA LEU A 55 23.79 -3.51 -3.67
C LEU A 55 24.43 -3.78 -5.04
N GLU A 56 24.92 -4.99 -5.28
CA GLU A 56 25.50 -5.38 -6.56
C GLU A 56 24.52 -5.19 -7.74
N MET A 57 23.26 -5.58 -7.56
CA MET A 57 22.25 -5.42 -8.59
C MET A 57 21.90 -3.93 -8.80
N ALA A 58 21.74 -3.15 -7.73
CA ALA A 58 21.44 -1.73 -7.81
C ALA A 58 22.51 -0.99 -8.60
N TYR A 59 23.78 -1.16 -8.22
CA TYR A 59 24.90 -0.52 -8.92
C TYR A 59 25.06 -1.02 -10.36
N SER A 60 24.90 -2.34 -10.61
CA SER A 60 25.03 -2.89 -11.98
C SER A 60 23.93 -2.41 -12.93
N LEU A 61 22.75 -2.06 -12.41
CA LEU A 61 21.60 -1.56 -13.16
C LEU A 61 21.47 -0.03 -13.07
N SER A 62 22.40 0.67 -12.41
CA SER A 62 22.34 2.10 -12.15
C SER A 62 21.03 2.54 -11.48
N LEU A 63 20.53 1.73 -10.55
CA LEU A 63 19.32 2.04 -9.77
C LEU A 63 19.68 2.68 -8.44
N PRO A 64 18.98 3.74 -8.02
CA PRO A 64 19.23 4.40 -6.74
C PRO A 64 18.86 3.50 -5.57
N LEU A 65 19.65 3.56 -4.49
CA LEU A 65 19.35 2.95 -3.21
C LEU A 65 18.44 3.86 -2.38
N VAL A 66 17.66 3.28 -1.46
CA VAL A 66 16.95 4.02 -0.43
C VAL A 66 17.01 3.26 0.89
N ALA A 67 17.39 3.95 1.97
CA ALA A 67 17.38 3.41 3.32
C ALA A 67 15.99 3.60 3.95
N THR A 68 15.40 2.53 4.44
CA THR A 68 14.12 2.58 5.15
C THR A 68 14.16 1.78 6.43
N ASN A 69 13.13 1.96 7.26
CA ASN A 69 12.91 1.17 8.46
C ASN A 69 11.47 0.65 8.45
N ASP A 70 11.30 -0.65 8.65
CA ASP A 70 9.98 -1.29 8.76
C ASP A 70 9.44 -1.08 10.18
N VAL A 71 8.69 0.01 10.38
CA VAL A 71 8.26 0.49 11.71
C VAL A 71 6.97 -0.17 12.14
N TYR A 72 6.99 -0.86 13.28
CA TYR A 72 5.81 -1.47 13.91
C TYR A 72 5.41 -0.83 15.23
N PHE A 73 6.33 -0.16 15.92
CA PHE A 73 6.06 0.47 17.22
C PHE A 73 6.86 1.76 17.40
N PRO A 74 6.36 2.71 18.23
CA PRO A 74 6.97 4.04 18.38
C PRO A 74 8.33 4.03 19.06
N LYS A 75 8.54 3.13 20.04
CA LYS A 75 9.75 3.09 20.88
C LYS A 75 10.24 1.67 21.06
N ARG A 76 11.54 1.50 21.18
CA ARG A 76 12.21 0.20 21.34
C ARG A 76 11.67 -0.63 22.51
N GLU A 77 11.32 0.02 23.63
CA GLU A 77 10.79 -0.64 24.83
C GLU A 77 9.41 -1.28 24.59
N MET A 78 8.70 -0.89 23.54
CA MET A 78 7.39 -1.43 23.19
C MET A 78 7.46 -2.77 22.45
N TYR A 79 8.64 -3.26 22.15
CA TYR A 79 8.84 -4.53 21.46
C TYR A 79 8.10 -5.70 22.15
N ALA A 80 8.23 -5.86 23.46
CA ALA A 80 7.59 -6.95 24.18
C ALA A 80 6.05 -6.90 24.13
N ALA A 81 5.47 -5.68 24.18
CA ALA A 81 4.03 -5.49 24.04
C ALA A 81 3.56 -5.82 22.61
N HIS A 82 4.34 -5.44 21.61
CA HIS A 82 4.04 -5.76 20.23
C HIS A 82 4.18 -7.27 19.92
N ASP A 83 5.19 -7.94 20.49
CA ASP A 83 5.37 -9.38 20.35
C ASP A 83 4.17 -10.15 20.95
N ALA A 84 3.67 -9.70 22.12
CA ALA A 84 2.44 -10.25 22.70
C ALA A 84 1.22 -10.03 21.78
N LEU A 85 1.11 -8.87 21.13
CA LEU A 85 0.04 -8.58 20.17
C LEU A 85 0.09 -9.51 18.95
N LEU A 86 1.28 -9.79 18.42
CA LEU A 86 1.47 -10.77 17.35
C LEU A 86 1.01 -12.17 17.79
N CYS A 87 1.36 -12.58 19.00
CA CYS A 87 0.91 -13.87 19.56
C CYS A 87 -0.62 -13.97 19.64
N ILE A 88 -1.30 -12.92 20.11
CA ILE A 88 -2.77 -12.86 20.14
C ILE A 88 -3.35 -13.00 18.72
N SER A 89 -2.78 -12.28 17.76
CA SER A 89 -3.22 -12.30 16.36
C SER A 89 -3.09 -13.67 15.70
N GLU A 90 -2.04 -14.42 16.04
CA GLU A 90 -1.70 -15.72 15.43
C GLU A 90 -2.19 -16.93 16.26
N GLY A 91 -2.79 -16.70 17.42
CA GLY A 91 -3.18 -17.78 18.33
C GLY A 91 -1.98 -18.55 18.92
N SER A 92 -0.84 -17.86 19.09
CA SER A 92 0.41 -18.41 19.62
C SER A 92 0.71 -17.85 21.02
N TYR A 93 1.81 -18.29 21.63
CA TYR A 93 2.25 -17.86 22.97
C TYR A 93 3.62 -17.21 22.91
N VAL A 94 3.87 -16.23 23.79
CA VAL A 94 5.15 -15.47 23.84
C VAL A 94 6.35 -16.40 24.09
N ASP A 95 6.20 -17.37 24.96
CA ASP A 95 7.22 -18.36 25.33
C ASP A 95 7.27 -19.60 24.42
N GLN A 96 6.45 -19.64 23.37
CA GLN A 96 6.42 -20.73 22.40
C GLN A 96 7.78 -20.90 21.73
N GLN A 97 8.33 -22.14 21.81
CA GLN A 97 9.62 -22.48 21.19
C GLN A 97 9.51 -22.83 19.70
N ALA A 98 8.31 -23.23 19.23
CA ALA A 98 8.06 -23.51 17.83
C ALA A 98 8.15 -22.22 16.98
N ASP A 99 8.32 -22.40 15.67
CA ASP A 99 8.36 -21.29 14.73
C ASP A 99 7.07 -20.44 14.80
N ARG A 100 7.25 -19.17 15.04
CA ARG A 100 6.22 -18.14 14.97
C ARG A 100 6.84 -16.86 14.42
N ARG A 101 6.01 -15.96 13.91
CA ARG A 101 6.48 -14.64 13.50
C ARG A 101 7.05 -13.89 14.70
N ARG A 102 8.27 -13.42 14.57
CA ARG A 102 8.94 -12.52 15.51
C ARG A 102 9.59 -11.39 14.76
N LEU A 103 9.49 -10.20 15.32
CA LEU A 103 10.29 -9.05 14.90
C LEU A 103 11.54 -8.93 15.78
N THR A 104 12.34 -7.93 15.56
CA THR A 104 13.42 -7.52 16.47
C THR A 104 13.04 -6.24 17.20
N PRO A 105 13.68 -5.88 18.30
CA PRO A 105 13.50 -4.58 18.95
C PRO A 105 13.81 -3.39 18.04
N GLU A 106 14.47 -3.62 16.91
CA GLU A 106 14.90 -2.58 15.96
C GLU A 106 13.81 -2.10 15.00
N HIS A 107 12.60 -2.65 15.07
CA HIS A 107 11.44 -2.22 14.28
C HIS A 107 10.70 -1.03 14.92
N TYR A 108 11.39 -0.21 15.73
CA TYR A 108 10.82 1.02 16.28
C TYR A 108 11.04 2.23 15.34
N PHE A 109 10.32 3.32 15.62
CA PHE A 109 10.45 4.57 14.88
C PHE A 109 11.77 5.28 15.25
N LYS A 110 12.81 5.03 14.45
CA LYS A 110 14.14 5.61 14.65
C LYS A 110 14.16 7.11 14.32
N SER A 111 15.00 7.85 15.01
CA SER A 111 15.31 9.24 14.68
C SER A 111 16.15 9.35 13.40
N SER A 112 16.22 10.56 12.83
CA SER A 112 17.06 10.82 11.66
C SER A 112 18.55 10.52 11.95
N GLU A 113 19.01 10.86 13.14
CA GLU A 113 20.40 10.62 13.58
C GLU A 113 20.72 9.13 13.69
N GLU A 114 19.78 8.35 14.24
CA GLU A 114 19.90 6.88 14.32
C GLU A 114 19.94 6.24 12.93
N MET A 115 19.08 6.69 12.01
CA MET A 115 19.09 6.20 10.63
C MET A 115 20.39 6.57 9.90
N ILE A 116 20.88 7.80 10.03
CA ILE A 116 22.15 8.24 9.44
C ILE A 116 23.32 7.40 9.99
N ALA A 117 23.34 7.15 11.29
CA ALA A 117 24.38 6.32 11.91
C ALA A 117 24.31 4.86 11.43
N LEU A 118 23.12 4.29 11.32
CA LEU A 118 22.88 2.91 10.86
C LEU A 118 23.35 2.68 9.42
N PHE A 119 23.17 3.67 8.54
CA PHE A 119 23.54 3.64 7.13
C PHE A 119 24.76 4.53 6.79
N SER A 120 25.66 4.76 7.76
CA SER A 120 26.84 5.61 7.56
C SER A 120 27.79 5.15 6.45
N ASP A 121 27.70 3.87 6.06
CA ASP A 121 28.40 3.24 4.94
C ASP A 121 27.67 3.38 3.58
N LEU A 122 26.42 3.84 3.56
CA LEU A 122 25.59 4.05 2.39
C LEU A 122 24.88 5.42 2.42
N PRO A 123 25.62 6.54 2.47
CA PRO A 123 25.04 7.87 2.64
C PRO A 123 24.07 8.24 1.52
N GLU A 124 24.30 7.78 0.28
CA GLU A 124 23.40 7.99 -0.85
C GLU A 124 22.02 7.39 -0.64
N ALA A 125 21.89 6.29 0.12
CA ALA A 125 20.61 5.68 0.43
C ALA A 125 19.79 6.55 1.40
N ILE A 126 20.44 7.28 2.29
CA ILE A 126 19.82 8.28 3.17
C ILE A 126 19.43 9.53 2.36
N ASP A 127 20.31 10.07 1.52
CA ASP A 127 20.04 11.26 0.71
C ASP A 127 18.83 11.05 -0.20
N ASN A 128 18.68 9.87 -0.77
CA ASN A 128 17.55 9.52 -1.64
C ASN A 128 16.19 9.51 -0.92
N THR A 129 16.14 9.40 0.41
CA THR A 129 14.87 9.55 1.17
C THR A 129 14.30 10.95 0.98
N ILE A 130 15.14 11.98 1.00
CA ILE A 130 14.76 13.37 0.79
C ILE A 130 14.33 13.60 -0.67
N GLU A 131 15.04 13.00 -1.63
CA GLU A 131 14.69 13.11 -3.05
C GLU A 131 13.33 12.46 -3.33
N ILE A 132 13.04 11.31 -2.74
CA ILE A 132 11.72 10.68 -2.83
C ILE A 132 10.65 11.57 -2.21
N ALA A 133 10.89 12.13 -1.02
CA ALA A 133 9.96 13.03 -0.36
C ALA A 133 9.62 14.26 -1.23
N LYS A 134 10.63 14.89 -1.85
CA LYS A 134 10.44 16.00 -2.79
C LYS A 134 9.62 15.60 -4.01
N ARG A 135 9.92 14.45 -4.61
CA ARG A 135 9.21 13.92 -5.79
C ARG A 135 7.76 13.55 -5.49
N CYS A 136 7.48 13.13 -4.27
CA CYS A 136 6.15 12.76 -3.80
C CYS A 136 5.41 13.91 -3.10
N ALA A 137 5.97 15.13 -3.10
CA ALA A 137 5.35 16.30 -2.49
C ALA A 137 4.05 16.64 -3.20
N PHE A 138 2.93 16.34 -2.56
CA PHE A 138 1.59 16.60 -3.05
C PHE A 138 0.70 17.12 -1.93
N LYS A 139 -0.03 18.20 -2.20
CA LYS A 139 -1.03 18.74 -1.27
C LYS A 139 -2.43 18.43 -1.77
N VAL A 140 -3.21 17.80 -0.93
CA VAL A 140 -4.63 17.58 -1.20
C VAL A 140 -5.37 18.90 -1.02
N TYR A 141 -6.05 19.35 -2.07
CA TYR A 141 -6.94 20.51 -2.02
C TYR A 141 -8.38 20.03 -1.95
N LYS A 142 -9.17 20.66 -1.06
CA LYS A 142 -10.60 20.43 -1.02
C LYS A 142 -11.22 20.91 -2.34
N ARG A 143 -12.03 20.07 -2.95
CA ARG A 143 -12.83 20.40 -4.14
C ARG A 143 -14.29 20.16 -3.82
N ASP A 144 -15.16 20.85 -4.54
CA ASP A 144 -16.58 20.53 -4.50
C ASP A 144 -16.81 19.12 -5.08
N PRO A 145 -17.84 18.42 -4.59
CA PRO A 145 -18.20 17.12 -5.13
C PRO A 145 -18.42 17.19 -6.65
N ILE A 146 -17.77 16.33 -7.40
CA ILE A 146 -17.95 16.21 -8.84
C ILE A 146 -18.81 14.98 -9.09
N LEU A 147 -20.05 15.22 -9.51
CA LEU A 147 -20.91 14.16 -10.02
C LEU A 147 -20.75 14.11 -11.54
N PRO A 148 -20.58 12.92 -12.13
CA PRO A 148 -20.57 12.80 -13.57
C PRO A 148 -21.90 13.29 -14.13
N LYS A 149 -21.85 14.18 -15.13
CA LYS A 149 -23.05 14.66 -15.84
C LYS A 149 -23.61 13.52 -16.67
N PHE A 150 -24.83 13.08 -16.39
CA PHE A 150 -25.47 11.97 -17.07
C PHE A 150 -26.17 12.39 -18.36
N ALA A 151 -26.77 13.61 -18.39
CA ALA A 151 -27.46 14.16 -19.52
C ALA A 151 -27.34 15.70 -19.53
N GLU A 152 -27.70 16.35 -20.64
CA GLU A 152 -27.70 17.82 -20.71
C GLU A 152 -28.71 18.44 -19.73
N ASP A 153 -29.91 17.84 -19.60
CA ASP A 153 -30.90 18.13 -18.59
C ASP A 153 -31.21 16.84 -17.81
N GLU A 154 -30.59 16.70 -16.66
CA GLU A 154 -30.69 15.50 -15.83
C GLU A 154 -32.10 15.33 -15.22
N VAL A 155 -32.82 16.44 -14.98
CA VAL A 155 -34.17 16.39 -14.44
C VAL A 155 -35.15 15.87 -15.47
N GLN A 156 -35.06 16.36 -16.69
CA GLN A 156 -35.90 15.85 -17.79
C GLN A 156 -35.60 14.38 -18.10
N GLU A 157 -34.33 14.02 -18.11
CA GLU A 157 -33.93 12.65 -18.39
C GLU A 157 -34.36 11.69 -17.29
N LEU A 158 -34.28 12.08 -16.02
CA LEU A 158 -34.82 11.32 -14.89
C LEU A 158 -36.32 11.08 -15.07
N ARG A 159 -37.09 12.14 -15.35
CA ARG A 159 -38.54 12.06 -15.59
C ARG A 159 -38.86 11.14 -16.76
N ARG A 160 -38.16 11.28 -17.88
CA ARG A 160 -38.31 10.44 -19.06
C ARG A 160 -38.08 8.95 -18.71
N GLN A 161 -36.92 8.63 -18.12
CA GLN A 161 -36.59 7.24 -17.78
C GLN A 161 -37.54 6.63 -16.75
N ALA A 162 -38.01 7.41 -15.77
CA ALA A 162 -38.95 6.96 -14.76
C ALA A 162 -40.32 6.63 -15.38
N ASN A 163 -40.84 7.47 -16.28
CA ASN A 163 -42.08 7.21 -16.99
C ASN A 163 -41.98 6.00 -17.91
N ASP A 164 -40.89 5.88 -18.71
CA ASP A 164 -40.66 4.73 -19.58
C ASP A 164 -40.56 3.42 -18.76
N GLY A 165 -39.89 3.52 -17.60
CA GLY A 165 -39.72 2.40 -16.66
C GLY A 165 -41.06 1.97 -16.03
N LEU A 166 -41.92 2.93 -15.65
CA LEU A 166 -43.28 2.63 -15.14
C LEU A 166 -44.11 1.93 -16.20
N GLN A 167 -44.16 2.48 -17.43
CA GLN A 167 -44.91 1.89 -18.51
C GLN A 167 -44.50 0.45 -18.81
N LYS A 168 -43.21 0.17 -18.96
CA LYS A 168 -42.66 -1.17 -19.16
C LYS A 168 -43.07 -2.16 -18.05
N ARG A 169 -43.13 -1.69 -16.79
CA ARG A 169 -43.56 -2.53 -15.67
C ARG A 169 -45.04 -2.81 -15.69
N LEU A 170 -45.89 -1.81 -15.97
CA LEU A 170 -47.33 -1.95 -16.06
C LEU A 170 -47.77 -2.89 -17.20
N ASP A 171 -47.00 -2.92 -18.29
CA ASP A 171 -47.28 -3.81 -19.43
C ASP A 171 -47.04 -5.31 -19.11
N VAL A 172 -46.15 -5.60 -18.16
CA VAL A 172 -45.67 -6.97 -17.89
C VAL A 172 -46.10 -7.49 -16.52
N ILE A 173 -46.23 -6.62 -15.51
CA ILE A 173 -46.49 -7.03 -14.12
C ILE A 173 -48.00 -6.83 -13.81
N PRO A 174 -48.70 -7.88 -13.33
CA PRO A 174 -50.05 -7.70 -12.82
C PRO A 174 -50.11 -6.63 -11.73
N HIS A 175 -51.04 -5.69 -11.85
CA HIS A 175 -51.17 -4.58 -10.91
C HIS A 175 -52.58 -4.51 -10.31
N ALA A 176 -52.64 -4.16 -8.99
CA ALA A 176 -53.86 -4.20 -8.21
C ALA A 176 -54.77 -2.94 -8.37
N SER A 177 -54.18 -1.84 -8.89
CA SER A 177 -54.87 -0.57 -9.03
C SER A 177 -54.89 -0.09 -10.49
N SER A 178 -55.68 0.95 -10.78
CA SER A 178 -55.67 1.52 -12.13
C SER A 178 -54.31 2.18 -12.47
N VAL A 179 -53.95 2.18 -13.75
CA VAL A 179 -52.72 2.81 -14.27
C VAL A 179 -52.56 4.25 -13.76
N LYS A 180 -53.65 4.99 -13.67
CA LYS A 180 -53.67 6.36 -13.20
C LYS A 180 -53.11 6.49 -11.76
N VAL A 181 -53.44 5.58 -10.87
CA VAL A 181 -52.93 5.60 -9.48
C VAL A 181 -51.39 5.52 -9.44
N TYR A 182 -50.82 4.65 -10.28
CA TYR A 182 -49.33 4.53 -10.36
C TYR A 182 -48.68 5.75 -11.01
N GLN A 183 -49.35 6.34 -12.02
CA GLN A 183 -48.87 7.55 -12.68
C GLN A 183 -48.91 8.75 -11.74
N ASP A 184 -50.00 8.94 -11.00
CA ASP A 184 -50.13 10.02 -10.01
C ASP A 184 -49.09 9.87 -8.90
N ARG A 185 -48.81 8.65 -8.44
CA ARG A 185 -47.78 8.38 -7.47
C ARG A 185 -46.38 8.68 -8.01
N LEU A 186 -46.10 8.25 -9.24
CA LEU A 186 -44.77 8.56 -9.86
C LEU A 186 -44.55 10.08 -9.98
N ASN A 187 -45.57 10.83 -10.43
CA ASN A 187 -45.47 12.28 -10.54
C ASN A 187 -45.19 12.93 -9.16
N PHE A 188 -45.93 12.47 -8.14
CA PHE A 188 -45.66 12.93 -6.77
C PHE A 188 -44.21 12.70 -6.31
N GLU A 189 -43.66 11.50 -6.55
CA GLU A 189 -42.27 11.17 -6.19
C GLU A 189 -41.25 11.97 -6.97
N LEU A 190 -41.55 12.34 -8.22
CA LEU A 190 -40.65 13.13 -9.07
C LEU A 190 -40.74 14.64 -8.79
N ASP A 191 -41.74 15.09 -8.03
CA ASP A 191 -41.92 16.51 -7.67
C ASP A 191 -41.38 16.85 -6.28
N ILE A 192 -40.92 15.87 -5.49
CA ILE A 192 -40.21 16.03 -4.22
C ILE A 192 -38.76 16.43 -4.47
#